data_d4cb48277d6b9c2d76ce1c94024f6e50
#
_entry.id   d4cb48277d6b9c2d76ce1c94024f6e50
#
_cell.length_a   1.000
_cell.length_b   1.000
_cell.length_c   1.000
_cell.angle_alpha   90.00
_cell.angle_beta   90.00
_cell.angle_gamma   90.00
#
_symmetry.space_group_name_H-M   'P 1'
#
loop_
_entity.id
_entity.type
_entity.pdbx_description
1 polymer ?
#
loop_
_entity_poly.entity_id
_entity_poly.type
_entity_poly.pdbx_seq_one_letter_code
_entity_poly.pdbx_strand_id
1 'polypeptide(L)'
;MKKLLILICILFIPLSCNAISLNELRNNPNQYTLVYSDQMHEAYVDNSTIVVSRYNPPYYAINATVYSIWYDENSIVEANQTSFFNYDRSLKTLALKFEEVNDLAREFTNDNGVKFKINTLIRYDLNGNKISSIDSFKFGKSLSGKAPAYSPSYEVAMYIFHKSYNMYFNEPLSN
;
A
#
# COMPACT_ATOMS: atom_id res chain seq x y z
N MET A 1 -11.11 -48.48 -15.71
CA MET A 1 -10.07 -47.63 -16.32
C MET A 1 -10.57 -46.27 -16.76
N LYS A 2 -11.77 -46.06 -17.36
CA LYS A 2 -12.28 -44.71 -17.76
C LYS A 2 -12.44 -43.72 -16.59
N LYS A 3 -12.85 -44.20 -15.40
CA LYS A 3 -13.01 -43.34 -14.21
C LYS A 3 -11.68 -42.85 -13.61
N LEU A 4 -10.60 -43.63 -13.79
CA LEU A 4 -9.26 -43.24 -13.33
C LEU A 4 -8.66 -42.15 -14.20
N LEU A 5 -8.96 -42.14 -15.48
CA LEU A 5 -8.46 -41.13 -16.44
C LEU A 5 -9.05 -39.74 -16.16
N ILE A 6 -10.33 -39.67 -15.74
CA ILE A 6 -11.00 -38.40 -15.40
C ILE A 6 -10.40 -37.79 -14.12
N LEU A 7 -10.03 -38.63 -13.15
CA LEU A 7 -9.41 -38.17 -11.91
C LEU A 7 -8.01 -37.58 -12.15
N ILE A 8 -7.25 -38.14 -13.10
CA ILE A 8 -5.92 -37.61 -13.46
C ILE A 8 -6.02 -36.30 -14.22
N CYS A 9 -7.04 -36.05 -15.04
CA CYS A 9 -7.24 -34.80 -15.75
C CYS A 9 -7.58 -33.63 -14.81
N ILE A 10 -8.22 -33.89 -13.67
CA ILE A 10 -8.53 -32.82 -12.66
C ILE A 10 -7.28 -32.40 -11.87
N LEU A 11 -6.29 -33.30 -11.74
CA LEU A 11 -5.03 -33.01 -11.05
C LEU A 11 -4.05 -32.13 -11.88
N PHE A 12 -4.31 -31.94 -13.17
CA PHE A 12 -3.50 -31.15 -14.10
C PHE A 12 -4.14 -29.83 -14.50
N ILE A 13 -5.14 -29.33 -13.75
CA ILE A 13 -5.51 -27.93 -13.88
C ILE A 13 -4.30 -27.15 -13.32
N PRO A 14 -3.49 -26.48 -14.16
CA PRO A 14 -2.46 -25.60 -13.64
C PRO A 14 -3.20 -24.58 -12.78
N LEU A 15 -2.93 -24.59 -11.48
CA LEU A 15 -3.14 -23.41 -10.66
C LEU A 15 -2.23 -22.33 -11.29
N SER A 16 -2.73 -21.71 -12.34
CA SER A 16 -2.13 -20.48 -12.84
C SER A 16 -2.20 -19.54 -11.64
N CYS A 17 -1.08 -19.42 -10.96
CA CYS A 17 -0.84 -18.35 -10.03
C CYS A 17 -0.87 -17.07 -10.90
N ASN A 18 -2.09 -16.62 -11.22
CA ASN A 18 -2.29 -15.44 -12.02
C ASN A 18 -1.74 -14.29 -11.18
N ALA A 19 -0.67 -13.75 -11.66
CA ALA A 19 -0.24 -12.46 -11.21
C ALA A 19 -1.38 -11.46 -11.44
N ILE A 20 -1.53 -10.50 -10.54
CA ILE A 20 -2.62 -9.53 -10.56
C ILE A 20 -2.60 -8.70 -11.84
N SER A 21 -3.70 -8.59 -12.55
CA SER A 21 -3.88 -7.72 -13.70
C SER A 21 -4.59 -6.42 -13.31
N LEU A 22 -4.44 -5.38 -14.14
CA LEU A 22 -5.16 -4.12 -13.94
C LEU A 22 -6.69 -4.31 -13.91
N ASN A 23 -7.20 -5.20 -14.77
CA ASN A 23 -8.63 -5.53 -14.79
C ASN A 23 -9.09 -6.18 -13.48
N GLU A 24 -8.28 -7.04 -12.91
CA GLU A 24 -8.59 -7.70 -11.63
C GLU A 24 -8.61 -6.69 -10.47
N LEU A 25 -7.64 -5.79 -10.40
CA LEU A 25 -7.62 -4.70 -9.41
C LEU A 25 -8.90 -3.87 -9.47
N ARG A 26 -9.32 -3.46 -10.68
CA ARG A 26 -10.48 -2.58 -10.87
C ARG A 26 -11.84 -3.26 -10.69
N ASN A 27 -11.93 -4.55 -11.02
CA ASN A 27 -13.18 -5.30 -10.96
C ASN A 27 -13.48 -5.91 -9.58
N ASN A 28 -12.54 -5.86 -8.65
CA ASN A 28 -12.70 -6.39 -7.29
C ASN A 28 -12.48 -5.32 -6.19
N PRO A 29 -13.29 -4.25 -6.16
CA PRO A 29 -13.08 -3.11 -5.25
C PRO A 29 -13.24 -3.47 -3.77
N ASN A 30 -13.90 -4.58 -3.44
CA ASN A 30 -14.00 -5.08 -2.07
C ASN A 30 -12.67 -5.64 -1.56
N GLN A 31 -11.88 -6.25 -2.44
CA GLN A 31 -10.56 -6.77 -2.11
C GLN A 31 -9.48 -5.71 -2.33
N TYR A 32 -9.51 -5.03 -3.47
CA TYR A 32 -8.50 -4.04 -3.87
C TYR A 32 -9.11 -2.63 -3.82
N THR A 33 -8.77 -1.87 -2.80
CA THR A 33 -9.27 -0.50 -2.67
C THR A 33 -8.31 0.46 -3.34
N LEU A 34 -8.82 1.25 -4.29
CA LEU A 34 -8.10 2.39 -4.87
C LEU A 34 -7.96 3.48 -3.79
N VAL A 35 -6.73 3.81 -3.41
CA VAL A 35 -6.43 4.79 -2.35
C VAL A 35 -5.75 6.05 -2.86
N TYR A 36 -5.17 5.99 -4.05
CA TYR A 36 -4.54 7.12 -4.71
C TYR A 36 -4.71 7.03 -6.22
N SER A 37 -4.95 8.15 -6.87
CA SER A 37 -5.00 8.24 -8.34
C SER A 37 -4.61 9.64 -8.81
N ASP A 38 -3.72 9.69 -9.79
CA ASP A 38 -3.42 10.86 -10.59
C ASP A 38 -3.31 10.48 -12.08
N GLN A 39 -2.80 11.38 -12.93
CA GLN A 39 -2.71 11.14 -14.38
C GLN A 39 -1.71 10.03 -14.76
N MET A 40 -0.73 9.76 -13.93
CA MET A 40 0.39 8.85 -14.22
C MET A 40 0.38 7.59 -13.35
N HIS A 41 -0.37 7.61 -12.25
CA HIS A 41 -0.21 6.64 -11.20
C HIS A 41 -1.51 6.34 -10.45
N GLU A 42 -1.76 5.06 -10.17
CA GLU A 42 -2.80 4.59 -9.24
C GLU A 42 -2.15 3.72 -8.15
N ALA A 43 -2.70 3.74 -6.93
CA ALA A 43 -2.31 2.83 -5.87
C ALA A 43 -3.53 2.12 -5.27
N TYR A 44 -3.44 0.80 -5.18
CA TYR A 44 -4.45 -0.08 -4.59
C TYR A 44 -3.89 -0.80 -3.37
N VAL A 45 -4.72 -0.99 -2.37
CA VAL A 45 -4.41 -1.81 -1.19
C VAL A 45 -5.21 -3.10 -1.23
N ASP A 46 -4.54 -4.25 -1.06
CA ASP A 46 -5.21 -5.53 -0.84
C ASP A 46 -5.71 -5.63 0.60
N ASN A 47 -7.00 -5.49 0.79
CA ASN A 47 -7.67 -5.51 2.10
C ASN A 47 -7.44 -6.81 2.87
N SER A 48 -7.22 -7.93 2.16
CA SER A 48 -7.03 -9.24 2.78
C SER A 48 -5.65 -9.39 3.44
N THR A 49 -4.71 -8.51 3.10
CA THR A 49 -3.32 -8.55 3.58
C THR A 49 -3.01 -7.56 4.69
N ILE A 50 -3.99 -6.75 5.11
CA ILE A 50 -3.80 -5.75 6.17
C ILE A 50 -3.61 -6.43 7.50
N VAL A 51 -2.42 -6.28 8.09
CA VAL A 51 -2.06 -6.88 9.38
C VAL A 51 -1.38 -5.87 10.28
N VAL A 52 -1.94 -5.67 11.47
CA VAL A 52 -1.30 -4.88 12.53
C VAL A 52 -0.12 -5.66 13.08
N SER A 53 1.10 -5.18 12.84
CA SER A 53 2.34 -5.80 13.32
C SER A 53 2.85 -5.18 14.62
N ARG A 54 2.40 -3.96 14.97
CA ARG A 54 2.71 -3.29 16.23
C ARG A 54 1.54 -2.42 16.69
N TYR A 55 1.12 -2.65 17.94
CA TYR A 55 0.19 -1.80 18.67
C TYR A 55 0.81 -1.41 20.00
N ASN A 56 1.41 -0.22 20.06
CA ASN A 56 2.04 0.33 21.26
C ASN A 56 1.94 1.86 21.21
N PRO A 57 0.77 2.45 21.57
CA PRO A 57 0.58 3.89 21.48
C PRO A 57 1.72 4.66 22.17
N PRO A 58 2.23 5.75 21.58
CA PRO A 58 1.74 6.39 20.35
C PRO A 58 2.27 5.77 19.04
N TYR A 59 2.97 4.62 19.10
CA TYR A 59 3.64 3.99 17.96
C TYR A 59 2.87 2.79 17.46
N TYR A 60 2.63 2.76 16.14
CA TYR A 60 1.93 1.67 15.45
C TYR A 60 2.72 1.23 14.23
N ALA A 61 2.52 -0.01 13.80
CA ALA A 61 3.00 -0.49 12.51
C ALA A 61 1.96 -1.43 11.89
N ILE A 62 1.70 -1.25 10.58
CA ILE A 62 0.72 -2.01 9.83
C ILE A 62 1.37 -2.45 8.53
N ASN A 63 1.23 -3.74 8.19
CA ASN A 63 1.67 -4.30 6.92
C ASN A 63 0.49 -4.41 5.97
N ALA A 64 0.73 -4.19 4.69
CA ALA A 64 -0.23 -4.46 3.63
C ALA A 64 0.50 -4.74 2.31
N THR A 65 -0.15 -5.47 1.40
CA THR A 65 0.26 -5.55 0.01
C THR A 65 -0.35 -4.37 -0.75
N VAL A 66 0.49 -3.66 -1.48
CA VAL A 66 0.14 -2.48 -2.27
C VAL A 66 0.48 -2.76 -3.73
N TYR A 67 -0.46 -2.44 -4.62
CA TYR A 67 -0.26 -2.50 -6.06
C TYR A 67 -0.20 -1.07 -6.61
N SER A 68 0.94 -0.69 -7.16
CA SER A 68 1.17 0.63 -7.78
C SER A 68 1.19 0.48 -9.29
N ILE A 69 0.27 1.17 -9.97
CA ILE A 69 0.19 1.18 -11.44
C ILE A 69 0.98 2.39 -11.94
N TRP A 70 1.90 2.16 -12.86
CA TRP A 70 2.70 3.18 -13.53
C TRP A 70 2.36 3.16 -15.01
N TYR A 71 1.56 4.15 -15.47
CA TYR A 71 1.03 4.17 -16.84
C TYR A 71 2.10 4.46 -17.88
N ASP A 72 3.07 5.31 -17.58
CA ASP A 72 4.23 5.61 -18.44
C ASP A 72 5.14 4.39 -18.66
N GLU A 73 5.17 3.48 -17.68
CA GLU A 73 5.96 2.25 -17.75
C GLU A 73 5.14 1.02 -18.14
N ASN A 74 3.80 1.16 -18.34
CA ASN A 74 2.86 0.08 -18.58
C ASN A 74 3.05 -1.08 -17.59
N SER A 75 3.18 -0.77 -16.29
CA SER A 75 3.53 -1.77 -15.29
C SER A 75 2.73 -1.66 -14.00
N ILE A 76 2.60 -2.81 -13.34
CA ILE A 76 2.08 -2.97 -12.00
C ILE A 76 3.25 -3.36 -11.10
N VAL A 77 3.44 -2.65 -10.02
CA VAL A 77 4.42 -2.97 -8.99
C VAL A 77 3.67 -3.45 -7.75
N GLU A 78 3.81 -4.73 -7.42
CA GLU A 78 3.36 -5.31 -6.16
C GLU A 78 4.44 -5.11 -5.10
N ALA A 79 4.07 -4.52 -3.98
CA ALA A 79 4.98 -4.27 -2.87
C ALA A 79 4.34 -4.72 -1.55
N ASN A 80 5.10 -5.47 -0.73
CA ASN A 80 4.74 -5.63 0.68
C ASN A 80 5.30 -4.44 1.45
N GLN A 81 4.42 -3.57 1.93
CA GLN A 81 4.75 -2.34 2.61
C GLN A 81 4.43 -2.43 4.10
N THR A 82 5.36 -1.99 4.94
CA THR A 82 5.10 -1.68 6.35
C THR A 82 4.98 -0.17 6.50
N SER A 83 3.86 0.32 7.00
CA SER A 83 3.68 1.72 7.39
C SER A 83 3.83 1.85 8.91
N PHE A 84 4.63 2.82 9.34
CA PHE A 84 4.90 3.14 10.74
C PHE A 84 4.27 4.49 11.08
N PHE A 85 3.66 4.56 12.26
CA PHE A 85 2.95 5.74 12.73
C PHE A 85 3.46 6.17 14.09
N ASN A 86 3.59 7.48 14.27
CA ASN A 86 3.76 8.12 15.57
C ASN A 86 2.59 9.10 15.79
N TYR A 87 1.62 8.70 16.62
CA TYR A 87 0.38 9.46 16.81
C TYR A 87 0.62 10.84 17.46
N ASP A 88 1.73 11.02 18.20
CA ASP A 88 2.12 12.34 18.74
C ASP A 88 2.45 13.36 17.66
N ARG A 89 2.63 12.89 16.42
CA ARG A 89 2.90 13.70 15.21
C ARG A 89 1.69 13.81 14.29
N SER A 90 0.52 13.26 14.68
CA SER A 90 -0.72 13.46 13.93
C SER A 90 -1.11 14.93 13.91
N LEU A 91 -1.80 15.36 12.84
CA LEU A 91 -2.24 16.75 12.69
C LEU A 91 -3.05 17.22 13.92
N LYS A 92 -3.95 16.36 14.42
CA LYS A 92 -4.74 16.63 15.62
C LYS A 92 -3.87 16.89 16.86
N THR A 93 -2.84 16.07 17.07
CA THR A 93 -1.94 16.22 18.23
C THR A 93 -1.01 17.42 18.08
N LEU A 94 -0.54 17.70 16.85
CA LEU A 94 0.25 18.90 16.58
C LEU A 94 -0.56 20.18 16.76
N ALA A 95 -1.82 20.20 16.33
CA ALA A 95 -2.71 21.35 16.49
C ALA A 95 -2.94 21.77 17.96
N LEU A 96 -2.77 20.84 18.90
CA LEU A 96 -2.81 21.16 20.34
C LEU A 96 -1.52 21.84 20.85
N LYS A 97 -0.43 21.81 20.08
CA LYS A 97 0.89 22.32 20.48
C LYS A 97 1.25 23.63 19.79
N PHE A 98 0.64 23.91 18.65
CA PHE A 98 0.95 25.08 17.83
C PHE A 98 -0.31 25.92 17.62
N GLU A 99 -0.26 27.18 18.07
CA GLU A 99 -1.36 28.13 17.90
C GLU A 99 -1.36 28.75 16.49
N GLU A 100 -0.16 28.95 15.94
CA GLU A 100 0.02 29.55 14.62
C GLU A 100 -0.05 28.51 13.51
N VAL A 101 -0.94 28.75 12.53
CA VAL A 101 -1.18 27.84 11.39
C VAL A 101 0.10 27.58 10.58
N ASN A 102 0.92 28.61 10.39
CA ASN A 102 2.18 28.49 9.65
C ASN A 102 3.20 27.60 10.36
N ASP A 103 3.29 27.66 11.68
CA ASP A 103 4.17 26.80 12.47
C ASP A 103 3.67 25.36 12.46
N LEU A 104 2.36 25.15 12.60
CA LEU A 104 1.74 23.85 12.48
C LEU A 104 2.01 23.23 11.11
N ALA A 105 1.79 23.97 10.02
CA ALA A 105 2.02 23.50 8.66
C ALA A 105 3.48 23.14 8.41
N ARG A 106 4.42 23.97 8.88
CA ARG A 106 5.86 23.71 8.78
C ARG A 106 6.24 22.44 9.54
N GLU A 107 5.76 22.28 10.76
CA GLU A 107 6.08 21.14 11.60
C GLU A 107 5.49 19.84 11.04
N PHE A 108 4.25 19.88 10.56
CA PHE A 108 3.60 18.74 9.89
C PHE A 108 4.31 18.34 8.58
N THR A 109 4.74 19.31 7.79
CA THR A 109 5.51 19.07 6.57
C THR A 109 6.86 18.42 6.88
N ASN A 110 7.52 18.86 7.94
CA ASN A 110 8.81 18.32 8.38
C ASN A 110 8.69 16.89 8.89
N ASP A 111 7.65 16.59 9.66
CA ASP A 111 7.40 15.26 10.21
C ASP A 111 5.91 15.08 10.55
N ASN A 112 5.18 14.45 9.65
CA ASN A 112 3.76 14.12 9.83
C ASN A 112 3.52 12.80 10.59
N GLY A 113 4.56 12.20 11.16
CA GLY A 113 4.48 10.98 11.94
C GLY A 113 4.35 9.69 11.13
N VAL A 114 4.42 9.75 9.79
CA VAL A 114 4.24 8.59 8.92
C VAL A 114 5.54 8.25 8.20
N LYS A 115 5.96 6.99 8.32
CA LYS A 115 7.10 6.42 7.59
C LYS A 115 6.69 5.12 6.93
N PHE A 116 7.40 4.72 5.90
CA PHE A 116 7.17 3.44 5.24
C PHE A 116 8.46 2.67 5.01
N LYS A 117 8.33 1.36 4.83
CA LYS A 117 9.38 0.44 4.41
C LYS A 117 8.78 -0.57 3.44
N ILE A 118 9.39 -0.75 2.29
CA ILE A 118 9.04 -1.81 1.34
C ILE A 118 9.93 -3.02 1.63
N ASN A 119 9.31 -4.16 1.90
CA ASN A 119 9.99 -5.41 2.27
C ASN A 119 10.25 -6.30 1.03
N THR A 120 9.28 -6.37 0.12
CA THR A 120 9.38 -7.11 -1.16
C THR A 120 8.78 -6.30 -2.28
N LEU A 121 9.27 -6.54 -3.50
CA LEU A 121 8.80 -5.83 -4.68
C LEU A 121 8.86 -6.76 -5.89
N ILE A 122 7.73 -6.88 -6.61
CA ILE A 122 7.60 -7.65 -7.85
C ILE A 122 6.98 -6.76 -8.91
N ARG A 123 7.39 -6.91 -10.16
CA ARG A 123 6.88 -6.11 -11.27
C ARG A 123 6.19 -7.00 -12.31
N TYR A 124 5.03 -6.55 -12.78
CA TYR A 124 4.22 -7.18 -13.80
C TYR A 124 3.90 -6.20 -14.92
N ASP A 125 3.51 -6.71 -16.09
CA ASP A 125 2.80 -5.89 -17.10
C ASP A 125 1.34 -5.68 -16.67
N LEU A 126 0.59 -4.86 -17.43
CA LEU A 126 -0.82 -4.58 -17.11
C LEU A 126 -1.75 -5.79 -17.26
N ASN A 127 -1.29 -6.85 -17.93
CA ASN A 127 -2.01 -8.12 -18.07
C ASN A 127 -1.70 -9.11 -16.94
N GLY A 128 -0.78 -8.77 -16.05
CA GLY A 128 -0.36 -9.61 -14.94
C GLY A 128 0.78 -10.58 -15.27
N ASN A 129 1.46 -10.45 -16.42
CA ASN A 129 2.64 -11.25 -16.69
C ASN A 129 3.84 -10.67 -15.93
N LYS A 130 4.56 -11.52 -15.19
CA LYS A 130 5.75 -11.10 -14.46
C LYS A 130 6.85 -10.66 -15.42
N ILE A 131 7.25 -9.38 -15.34
CA ILE A 131 8.31 -8.82 -16.18
C ILE A 131 9.69 -9.16 -15.60
N SER A 132 9.85 -8.99 -14.30
CA SER A 132 11.05 -9.36 -13.56
C SER A 132 10.72 -9.50 -12.08
N SER A 133 11.37 -10.40 -11.36
CA SER A 133 11.67 -10.12 -9.98
C SER A 133 12.69 -8.99 -10.07
N ILE A 134 12.33 -7.81 -9.64
CA ILE A 134 13.37 -6.87 -9.29
C ILE A 134 14.02 -7.56 -8.09
N ASP A 135 15.07 -8.34 -8.38
CA ASP A 135 16.13 -8.57 -7.41
C ASP A 135 16.59 -7.16 -7.11
N SER A 136 15.73 -6.62 -6.40
CA SER A 136 15.68 -5.43 -5.69
C SER A 136 16.86 -4.67 -5.85
N PHE A 137 16.79 -3.76 -5.69
CA PHE A 137 17.78 -3.05 -4.97
C PHE A 137 19.16 -2.96 -5.67
N LYS A 138 19.19 -3.07 -7.01
CA LYS A 138 20.15 -2.32 -7.80
C LYS A 138 20.16 -0.84 -7.40
N PHE A 139 19.16 -0.43 -6.61
CA PHE A 139 19.06 0.89 -6.01
C PHE A 139 19.83 1.03 -4.69
N GLY A 140 20.47 -0.01 -4.17
CA GLY A 140 21.44 0.10 -3.06
C GLY A 140 20.96 0.83 -1.79
N LYS A 141 19.68 1.24 -1.71
CA LYS A 141 19.08 1.92 -0.59
C LYS A 141 17.80 1.17 -0.21
N SER A 142 17.61 0.91 1.07
CA SER A 142 16.34 0.48 1.62
C SER A 142 15.25 1.41 1.09
N LEU A 143 14.22 0.83 0.42
CA LEU A 143 13.04 1.58 0.03
C LEU A 143 12.23 1.89 1.29
N SER A 144 12.75 2.80 2.08
CA SER A 144 12.14 3.26 3.32
C SER A 144 12.37 4.77 3.45
N GLY A 145 11.38 5.45 4.00
CA GLY A 145 11.46 6.90 4.17
C GLY A 145 10.28 7.46 4.92
N LYS A 146 10.22 8.78 5.00
CA LYS A 146 9.02 9.50 5.39
C LYS A 146 8.01 9.39 4.25
N ALA A 147 6.72 9.33 4.58
CA ALA A 147 5.64 9.44 3.62
C ALA A 147 5.20 10.92 3.57
N PRO A 148 5.60 11.69 2.54
CA PRO A 148 5.15 13.06 2.42
C PRO A 148 3.62 13.12 2.36
N ALA A 149 3.01 14.12 3.00
CA ALA A 149 1.57 14.30 2.93
C ALA A 149 1.07 14.30 1.48
N TYR A 150 -0.06 13.66 1.23
CA TYR A 150 -0.68 13.48 -0.09
C TYR A 150 0.12 12.67 -1.11
N SER A 151 1.22 12.03 -0.71
CA SER A 151 1.92 11.06 -1.57
C SER A 151 1.18 9.72 -1.58
N PRO A 152 1.38 8.87 -2.62
CA PRO A 152 0.79 7.53 -2.65
C PRO A 152 1.05 6.72 -1.37
N SER A 153 2.28 6.77 -0.85
CA SER A 153 2.63 6.06 0.40
C SER A 153 1.91 6.62 1.63
N TYR A 154 1.59 7.91 1.63
CA TYR A 154 0.82 8.54 2.69
C TYR A 154 -0.64 8.13 2.63
N GLU A 155 -1.28 8.16 1.45
CA GLU A 155 -2.68 7.77 1.28
C GLU A 155 -2.90 6.28 1.60
N VAL A 156 -1.96 5.41 1.19
CA VAL A 156 -1.93 4.02 1.63
C VAL A 156 -1.90 3.93 3.16
N ALA A 157 -1.01 4.69 3.81
CA ALA A 157 -0.90 4.67 5.27
C ALA A 157 -2.19 5.15 5.95
N MET A 158 -2.79 6.25 5.49
CA MET A 158 -4.06 6.77 6.03
C MET A 158 -5.18 5.73 5.92
N TYR A 159 -5.31 5.10 4.75
CA TYR A 159 -6.32 4.08 4.51
C TYR A 159 -6.15 2.86 5.44
N ILE A 160 -4.95 2.26 5.49
CA ILE A 160 -4.73 1.05 6.30
C ILE A 160 -4.84 1.32 7.80
N PHE A 161 -4.52 2.53 8.27
CA PHE A 161 -4.71 2.93 9.65
C PHE A 161 -6.21 3.01 9.99
N HIS A 162 -6.99 3.70 9.14
CA HIS A 162 -8.44 3.78 9.30
C HIS A 162 -9.09 2.39 9.26
N LYS A 163 -8.71 1.56 8.31
CA LYS A 163 -9.23 0.20 8.16
C LYS A 163 -8.92 -0.69 9.37
N SER A 164 -7.76 -0.49 10.00
CA SER A 164 -7.31 -1.31 11.14
C SER A 164 -7.96 -0.89 12.47
N TYR A 165 -8.24 0.40 12.66
CA TYR A 165 -8.65 0.93 13.96
C TYR A 165 -10.02 1.62 13.96
N ASN A 166 -10.67 1.74 12.81
CA ASN A 166 -11.92 2.50 12.62
C ASN A 166 -11.81 3.96 13.14
N MET A 167 -10.61 4.52 13.02
CA MET A 167 -10.31 5.92 13.37
C MET A 167 -9.31 6.47 12.37
N TYR A 168 -9.31 7.79 12.16
CA TYR A 168 -8.34 8.44 11.29
C TYR A 168 -7.05 8.76 12.06
N PHE A 169 -5.90 8.53 11.43
CA PHE A 169 -4.63 9.07 11.90
C PHE A 169 -4.58 10.58 11.67
N ASN A 170 -4.90 11.00 10.45
CA ASN A 170 -5.24 12.37 10.08
C ASN A 170 -6.57 12.32 9.32
N GLU A 171 -7.49 13.22 9.64
CA GLU A 171 -8.78 13.27 8.95
C GLU A 171 -8.56 13.67 7.48
N PRO A 172 -9.31 13.06 6.53
CA PRO A 172 -9.29 13.50 5.15
C PRO A 172 -9.75 14.95 5.08
N LEU A 173 -9.17 15.72 4.16
CA LEU A 173 -9.66 17.07 3.91
C LEU A 173 -11.12 16.96 3.44
N SER A 174 -12.03 17.65 4.17
CA SER A 174 -13.41 17.78 3.71
C SER A 174 -13.42 18.58 2.41
N ASN A 175 -13.83 17.94 1.33
CA ASN A 175 -14.12 18.61 0.06
C ASN A 175 -15.34 19.51 0.20
#